data_d07c87ab2fdd197de0efd90b9e6add70
#
_entry.id   d07c87ab2fdd197de0efd90b9e6add70
#
_cell.length_a   1.000
_cell.length_b   1.000
_cell.length_c   1.000
_cell.angle_alpha   90.00
_cell.angle_beta   90.00
_cell.angle_gamma   90.00
#
_symmetry.space_group_name_H-M   'P 1'
#
loop_
_entity.id
_entity.type
_entity.pdbx_description
1 polymer ?
#
loop_
_entity_poly.entity_id
_entity_poly.type
_entity_poly.pdbx_seq_one_letter_code
_entity_poly.pdbx_strand_id
1 'polypeptide(L)'
;MPTARSRATRSKRYPSVIFTRWSAKFPGTQRRAAARSDRAAPRPGTGTPSAAAPAPSAVPATADGTPAAPSGATTGSVPAARAEHAEPAPSRDTAPAALPPTVDALSVHDILGTIPALVAVVYGPEHRLAYVNGAYAGVFGPRPAGHTAREALPELDTLGLLPLMDQVLRSGRPRTVKSRKVPGGAGGDRSRDGYYTFTCTPIEVAASGPAPDPEVACVAPHKGVLVFGAEVTDQIESAERLRASESRQREAAVTLQRSLLPQELEQPDDLRVAATYQPGGTDAAVGGDWYDVITLGAGRTALVIGDVMGRGVRAAAVMGQLRTAVRAYARLDLPPHEVLQLLDGLAAEIDASQIATCVYAVHDPNEGRLVYASAGHLPILVRDADGTVRRAAEPTGPPLGTGGWLHTSGSVPLGPGSSAVLYTDGLVERRDKDIDHGVEALERAFAGAAGAPDIVCDRLLRSLGITASHDDDVAILVLQHPERTGHDAELFHNAALELHGGTEAAPRARAFASGVLASWRFPTELHDLGVLAASELVANSLQHGTPPMRLRLRRTDRRLIVEVTDGDDHLPRRRRAEPVDEAGRGISIIATIASSWGSRRTPGGGKAVWCEFALPRG
;
A
#
# COMPACT_ATOMS: atom_id res chain seq x y z
N MET A 1 62.19 5.65 28.08
CA MET A 1 62.04 6.57 26.97
C MET A 1 62.56 5.88 25.72
N PRO A 2 61.79 5.71 24.63
CA PRO A 2 61.14 6.77 23.86
C PRO A 2 59.65 6.47 23.53
N THR A 3 58.92 7.48 23.52
CA THR A 3 57.69 7.98 22.93
C THR A 3 57.10 7.21 21.73
N ALA A 4 55.92 6.64 21.93
CA ALA A 4 55.06 6.13 20.88
C ALA A 4 54.21 7.28 20.29
N ARG A 5 54.36 7.53 19.00
CA ARG A 5 53.51 8.46 18.22
C ARG A 5 52.22 7.79 17.83
N SER A 6 51.12 8.36 18.29
CA SER A 6 49.76 8.13 17.84
C SER A 6 49.61 8.45 16.34
N ARG A 7 49.20 7.46 15.54
CA ARG A 7 48.72 7.68 14.15
C ARG A 7 47.21 7.91 14.21
N ALA A 8 46.84 9.15 13.98
CA ALA A 8 45.44 9.53 13.70
C ALA A 8 45.03 8.94 12.33
N THR A 9 44.08 8.06 12.33
CA THR A 9 43.37 7.57 11.14
C THR A 9 42.47 8.68 10.61
N ARG A 10 42.79 9.23 9.45
CA ARG A 10 41.92 10.13 8.69
C ARG A 10 40.69 9.36 8.22
N SER A 11 39.56 9.70 8.77
CA SER A 11 38.25 9.36 8.23
C SER A 11 38.11 9.96 6.83
N LYS A 12 38.01 9.11 5.81
CA LYS A 12 37.59 9.51 4.47
C LYS A 12 36.10 9.85 4.53
N ARG A 13 35.76 11.12 4.47
CA ARG A 13 34.40 11.58 4.18
C ARG A 13 34.08 11.18 2.74
N TYR A 14 33.09 10.27 2.59
CA TYR A 14 32.46 10.01 1.31
C TYR A 14 31.49 11.14 0.98
N PRO A 15 31.30 11.50 -0.29
CA PRO A 15 30.31 12.50 -0.67
C PRO A 15 28.92 11.97 -0.36
N SER A 16 28.16 12.74 0.39
CA SER A 16 26.73 12.55 0.62
C SER A 16 26.01 12.51 -0.71
N VAL A 17 25.42 11.37 -1.04
CA VAL A 17 24.44 11.26 -2.13
C VAL A 17 23.24 12.08 -1.68
N ILE A 18 23.01 13.20 -2.34
CA ILE A 18 21.89 14.10 -2.11
C ILE A 18 20.63 13.34 -2.54
N PHE A 19 19.88 12.79 -1.59
CA PHE A 19 18.49 12.41 -1.76
C PHE A 19 17.66 13.69 -1.80
N THR A 20 17.61 14.33 -2.96
CA THR A 20 16.66 15.40 -3.20
C THR A 20 15.29 14.77 -3.34
N ARG A 21 14.38 15.22 -2.49
CA ARG A 21 12.94 15.10 -2.51
C ARG A 21 12.39 14.90 -3.93
N TRP A 22 12.02 13.69 -4.27
CA TRP A 22 11.31 13.35 -5.51
C TRP A 22 9.79 13.46 -5.30
N SER A 23 9.37 14.58 -4.72
CA SER A 23 7.96 14.94 -4.72
C SER A 23 7.75 16.13 -5.65
N ALA A 24 6.98 15.87 -6.70
CA ALA A 24 6.28 16.84 -7.56
C ALA A 24 7.14 17.88 -8.29
N LYS A 25 7.35 17.61 -9.59
CA LYS A 25 7.14 18.50 -10.73
C LYS A 25 7.87 17.97 -11.97
N PHE A 26 7.18 17.16 -12.76
CA PHE A 26 7.57 16.99 -14.16
C PHE A 26 6.68 17.89 -15.03
N PRO A 27 7.27 18.78 -15.87
CA PRO A 27 6.54 19.46 -16.94
C PRO A 27 6.29 18.49 -18.10
N GLY A 28 5.14 18.64 -18.71
CA GLY A 28 4.60 17.76 -19.75
C GLY A 28 5.56 17.40 -20.88
N THR A 29 5.54 16.13 -21.23
CA THR A 29 6.21 15.57 -22.39
C THR A 29 5.54 16.01 -23.67
N GLN A 30 6.19 16.93 -24.39
CA GLN A 30 5.90 17.20 -25.79
C GLN A 30 6.33 16.00 -26.64
N ARG A 31 5.37 15.42 -27.36
CA ARG A 31 5.60 14.44 -28.43
C ARG A 31 6.55 15.04 -29.48
N ARG A 32 7.70 14.42 -29.72
CA ARG A 32 8.48 14.62 -30.95
C ARG A 32 8.35 13.37 -31.81
N ALA A 33 7.76 13.57 -32.98
CA ALA A 33 7.75 12.61 -34.08
C ALA A 33 9.17 12.42 -34.61
N ALA A 34 9.61 11.16 -34.74
CA ALA A 34 10.88 10.83 -35.39
C ALA A 34 10.62 10.65 -36.90
N ALA A 35 11.36 11.43 -37.68
CA ALA A 35 11.45 11.32 -39.12
C ALA A 35 12.34 10.14 -39.53
N ARG A 36 11.89 9.36 -40.48
CA ARG A 36 12.66 8.35 -41.22
C ARG A 36 13.70 9.02 -42.10
N SER A 37 14.91 8.47 -42.15
CA SER A 37 15.80 8.67 -43.33
C SER A 37 16.39 7.33 -43.75
N ASP A 38 16.12 7.00 -45.02
CA ASP A 38 16.66 5.90 -45.80
C ASP A 38 18.17 6.01 -46.03
N ARG A 39 18.88 4.92 -46.02
CA ARG A 39 20.00 4.64 -46.97
C ARG A 39 20.40 3.16 -47.04
N ALA A 40 20.10 2.63 -48.20
CA ALA A 40 20.82 1.73 -49.11
C ALA A 40 21.76 0.60 -48.63
N ALA A 41 21.48 -0.56 -49.23
CA ALA A 41 22.24 -1.80 -49.22
C ALA A 41 23.51 -1.75 -50.11
N PRO A 42 24.37 -2.82 -50.14
CA PRO A 42 24.19 -3.87 -51.16
C PRO A 42 24.47 -5.32 -50.75
N ARG A 43 23.83 -6.22 -51.49
CA ARG A 43 24.05 -7.69 -51.62
C ARG A 43 25.30 -8.01 -52.51
N PRO A 44 25.74 -9.29 -52.74
CA PRO A 44 24.98 -10.54 -52.91
C PRO A 44 25.69 -11.87 -52.48
N GLY A 45 24.96 -13.00 -52.57
CA GLY A 45 25.53 -14.28 -52.90
C GLY A 45 24.87 -15.52 -52.28
N THR A 46 23.93 -16.09 -52.98
CA THR A 46 23.67 -17.48 -53.49
C THR A 46 23.57 -18.66 -52.51
N GLY A 47 22.47 -19.39 -52.63
CA GLY A 47 22.37 -20.82 -52.30
C GLY A 47 20.98 -21.28 -51.82
N THR A 48 20.09 -21.65 -52.74
CA THR A 48 18.83 -22.41 -52.56
C THR A 48 19.10 -23.92 -52.72
N PRO A 49 18.14 -24.91 -52.56
CA PRO A 49 16.73 -24.81 -52.14
C PRO A 49 16.19 -26.02 -51.33
N SER A 50 14.85 -25.96 -51.06
CA SER A 50 13.88 -27.09 -50.92
C SER A 50 13.63 -27.60 -49.50
N ALA A 51 12.44 -27.90 -48.98
CA ALA A 51 11.10 -28.06 -49.52
C ALA A 51 10.03 -27.97 -48.42
N ALA A 52 8.88 -27.47 -48.78
CA ALA A 52 7.51 -27.93 -48.64
C ALA A 52 6.77 -27.80 -47.28
N ALA A 53 5.73 -27.00 -47.32
CA ALA A 53 4.57 -26.95 -46.45
C ALA A 53 3.64 -28.17 -46.64
N PRO A 54 2.60 -28.37 -45.80
CA PRO A 54 1.31 -27.72 -46.12
C PRO A 54 0.48 -27.25 -44.92
N ALA A 55 -0.36 -26.27 -45.17
CA ALA A 55 -1.56 -25.97 -44.41
C ALA A 55 -2.74 -26.85 -44.89
N PRO A 56 -3.80 -27.01 -44.08
CA PRO A 56 -5.12 -26.82 -44.66
C PRO A 56 -6.16 -26.13 -43.74
N SER A 57 -6.96 -25.40 -44.38
CA SER A 57 -8.42 -25.56 -44.64
C SER A 57 -9.39 -24.97 -43.65
N ALA A 58 -10.08 -24.11 -44.16
CA ALA A 58 -11.22 -23.27 -44.03
C ALA A 58 -12.59 -24.02 -43.91
N VAL A 59 -13.47 -23.46 -43.09
CA VAL A 59 -14.91 -23.07 -43.20
C VAL A 59 -15.95 -24.22 -43.43
N PRO A 60 -17.22 -24.12 -42.94
CA PRO A 60 -18.14 -23.06 -43.30
C PRO A 60 -19.12 -22.55 -42.21
N ALA A 61 -19.71 -21.38 -42.53
CA ALA A 61 -20.74 -20.65 -41.85
C ALA A 61 -22.16 -21.23 -42.06
N THR A 62 -23.06 -20.92 -41.13
CA THR A 62 -24.47 -20.71 -41.44
C THR A 62 -25.06 -19.60 -40.55
N ALA A 63 -25.72 -18.74 -41.18
CA ALA A 63 -26.60 -17.64 -41.09
C ALA A 63 -27.79 -17.85 -40.12
N ASP A 64 -28.25 -16.82 -39.42
CA ASP A 64 -29.45 -16.01 -39.68
C ASP A 64 -29.90 -15.27 -38.40
N GLY A 65 -30.34 -14.03 -38.58
CA GLY A 65 -31.25 -13.41 -37.61
C GLY A 65 -30.93 -11.98 -37.15
N THR A 66 -31.00 -11.00 -38.03
CA THR A 66 -31.27 -9.58 -37.69
C THR A 66 -32.78 -9.38 -37.48
N PRO A 67 -33.30 -8.39 -36.69
CA PRO A 67 -33.29 -7.01 -37.19
C PRO A 67 -33.22 -5.85 -36.14
N ALA A 68 -32.82 -4.71 -36.70
CA ALA A 68 -33.27 -3.33 -36.52
C ALA A 68 -32.82 -2.47 -35.34
N ALA A 69 -32.03 -1.48 -35.69
CA ALA A 69 -31.88 -0.18 -35.03
C ALA A 69 -33.10 0.74 -35.28
N PRO A 70 -33.21 1.88 -34.56
CA PRO A 70 -32.96 3.13 -35.24
C PRO A 70 -32.06 4.12 -34.48
N SER A 71 -31.15 4.61 -35.12
CA SER A 71 -30.67 5.95 -35.57
C SER A 71 -31.26 7.20 -34.90
N GLY A 72 -30.35 8.13 -34.55
CA GLY A 72 -30.69 9.51 -34.22
C GLY A 72 -29.51 10.31 -33.68
N ALA A 73 -28.49 10.52 -34.51
CA ALA A 73 -27.49 11.56 -34.27
C ALA A 73 -27.91 12.84 -35.00
N THR A 74 -27.86 14.00 -34.35
CA THR A 74 -27.76 15.29 -35.03
C THR A 74 -26.83 16.20 -34.25
N THR A 75 -25.69 16.39 -34.85
CA THR A 75 -24.76 17.49 -34.62
C THR A 75 -25.31 18.75 -35.28
N GLY A 76 -25.39 19.87 -34.55
CA GLY A 76 -25.74 21.18 -35.09
C GLY A 76 -24.60 22.17 -34.80
N SER A 77 -23.83 22.45 -35.82
CA SER A 77 -22.88 23.56 -35.90
C SER A 77 -23.59 24.88 -36.19
N VAL A 78 -23.14 25.96 -35.54
CA VAL A 78 -23.57 27.35 -35.77
C VAL A 78 -22.81 27.92 -36.96
N PRO A 79 -23.47 28.64 -37.88
CA PRO A 79 -22.80 29.59 -38.78
C PRO A 79 -23.16 31.04 -38.43
N ALA A 80 -22.15 31.90 -38.47
CA ALA A 80 -22.26 33.34 -38.43
C ALA A 80 -22.95 33.86 -39.71
N ALA A 81 -23.89 34.77 -39.58
CA ALA A 81 -24.49 35.50 -40.69
C ALA A 81 -24.34 37.00 -40.51
N ARG A 82 -23.96 37.59 -41.61
CA ARG A 82 -23.74 39.01 -41.94
C ARG A 82 -25.03 39.82 -41.86
N ALA A 83 -24.86 41.09 -41.51
CA ALA A 83 -25.87 42.14 -41.57
C ALA A 83 -26.17 42.55 -43.02
N GLU A 84 -27.45 42.74 -43.33
CA GLU A 84 -27.92 43.59 -44.42
C GLU A 84 -29.10 44.43 -43.96
N HIS A 85 -29.05 45.73 -44.41
CA HIS A 85 -30.00 46.81 -44.13
C HIS A 85 -31.34 46.57 -44.76
N ALA A 86 -32.44 46.88 -44.06
CA ALA A 86 -33.72 47.27 -44.66
C ALA A 86 -34.44 48.28 -43.76
N GLU A 87 -34.93 49.35 -44.35
CA GLU A 87 -35.60 50.53 -43.82
C GLU A 87 -37.02 50.27 -43.26
N PRO A 88 -37.59 51.22 -42.51
CA PRO A 88 -38.70 50.96 -41.60
C PRO A 88 -40.09 51.17 -42.19
N ALA A 89 -41.07 50.44 -41.73
CA ALA A 89 -42.50 50.71 -41.91
C ALA A 89 -43.21 50.99 -40.59
N PRO A 90 -44.35 51.66 -40.56
CA PRO A 90 -44.68 52.62 -39.51
C PRO A 90 -45.36 52.04 -38.24
N SER A 91 -45.17 52.85 -37.20
CA SER A 91 -45.77 52.84 -35.86
C SER A 91 -47.20 52.30 -35.74
N ARG A 92 -47.33 51.28 -34.87
CA ARG A 92 -48.57 51.02 -34.10
C ARG A 92 -48.37 51.41 -32.67
N ASP A 93 -49.31 52.19 -32.13
CA ASP A 93 -49.40 52.64 -30.76
C ASP A 93 -49.11 51.54 -29.75
N THR A 94 -48.00 51.63 -29.07
CA THR A 94 -47.73 50.88 -27.86
C THR A 94 -48.17 51.73 -26.66
N ALA A 95 -49.16 51.23 -25.94
CA ALA A 95 -49.49 51.69 -24.61
C ALA A 95 -48.23 51.72 -23.74
N PRO A 96 -48.05 52.71 -22.86
CA PRO A 96 -46.84 52.78 -22.03
C PRO A 96 -46.73 51.54 -21.19
N ALA A 97 -45.58 50.84 -21.31
CA ALA A 97 -45.23 49.74 -20.43
C ALA A 97 -45.29 50.22 -18.99
N ALA A 98 -46.10 49.61 -18.17
CA ALA A 98 -46.17 49.88 -16.76
C ALA A 98 -44.76 49.78 -16.19
N LEU A 99 -44.29 50.85 -15.53
CA LEU A 99 -43.04 50.85 -14.78
C LEU A 99 -43.04 49.67 -13.80
N PRO A 100 -41.92 48.95 -13.67
CA PRO A 100 -41.86 47.88 -12.65
C PRO A 100 -42.23 48.46 -11.29
N PRO A 101 -42.98 47.70 -10.45
CA PRO A 101 -43.36 48.19 -9.13
C PRO A 101 -42.11 48.54 -8.35
N THR A 102 -42.10 49.76 -7.80
CA THR A 102 -41.03 50.17 -6.89
C THR A 102 -41.08 49.26 -5.65
N VAL A 103 -39.92 48.96 -5.04
CA VAL A 103 -39.83 48.09 -3.85
C VAL A 103 -40.78 48.58 -2.73
N ASP A 104 -41.08 49.86 -2.65
CA ASP A 104 -42.03 50.46 -1.73
C ASP A 104 -43.50 50.06 -1.99
N ALA A 105 -43.82 49.51 -3.15
CA ALA A 105 -45.17 49.04 -3.50
C ALA A 105 -45.39 47.55 -3.21
N LEU A 106 -44.32 46.81 -2.83
CA LEU A 106 -44.43 45.39 -2.46
C LEU A 106 -44.80 45.27 -0.98
N SER A 107 -45.87 44.55 -0.69
CA SER A 107 -46.22 44.19 0.68
C SER A 107 -45.19 43.26 1.26
N VAL A 108 -44.69 43.52 2.48
CA VAL A 108 -43.81 42.60 3.21
C VAL A 108 -44.46 41.21 3.33
N HIS A 109 -45.77 41.17 3.42
CA HIS A 109 -46.54 39.92 3.44
C HIS A 109 -46.37 39.09 2.16
N ASP A 110 -46.40 39.75 1.01
CA ASP A 110 -46.23 39.06 -0.29
C ASP A 110 -44.81 38.54 -0.46
N ILE A 111 -43.81 39.30 -0.02
CA ILE A 111 -42.40 38.89 -0.06
C ILE A 111 -42.19 37.67 0.85
N LEU A 112 -42.60 37.72 2.09
CA LEU A 112 -42.44 36.61 3.04
C LEU A 112 -43.25 35.39 2.65
N GLY A 113 -44.40 35.59 1.96
CA GLY A 113 -45.25 34.49 1.47
C GLY A 113 -44.63 33.68 0.37
N THR A 114 -43.76 34.28 -0.47
CA THR A 114 -43.11 33.59 -1.61
C THR A 114 -41.79 32.89 -1.26
N ILE A 115 -41.25 33.14 -0.07
CA ILE A 115 -39.98 32.53 0.37
C ILE A 115 -40.17 31.02 0.59
N PRO A 116 -39.38 30.13 -0.06
CA PRO A 116 -39.44 28.70 0.12
C PRO A 116 -38.72 28.23 1.39
N ALA A 117 -38.98 28.89 2.51
CA ALA A 117 -38.46 28.62 3.84
C ALA A 117 -39.54 28.86 4.88
N LEU A 118 -39.41 28.21 6.01
CA LEU A 118 -40.35 28.38 7.12
C LEU A 118 -40.18 29.76 7.73
N VAL A 119 -41.23 30.57 7.74
CA VAL A 119 -41.21 31.89 8.32
C VAL A 119 -42.33 32.04 9.36
N ALA A 120 -41.94 32.41 10.57
CA ALA A 120 -42.87 32.83 11.61
C ALA A 120 -42.42 34.18 12.22
N VAL A 121 -43.33 35.05 12.49
CA VAL A 121 -43.12 36.35 13.15
C VAL A 121 -43.90 36.38 14.44
N VAL A 122 -43.21 36.68 15.53
CA VAL A 122 -43.82 36.79 16.87
C VAL A 122 -43.43 38.13 17.52
N TYR A 123 -44.24 38.64 18.42
CA TYR A 123 -44.01 39.90 19.09
C TYR A 123 -44.30 39.82 20.60
N GLY A 124 -43.70 40.75 21.33
CA GLY A 124 -43.86 40.92 22.78
C GLY A 124 -43.15 39.83 23.60
N PRO A 125 -43.15 39.97 24.95
CA PRO A 125 -42.45 39.07 25.85
C PRO A 125 -43.05 37.64 25.89
N GLU A 126 -44.36 37.52 25.54
CA GLU A 126 -45.05 36.22 25.46
C GLU A 126 -44.95 35.58 24.09
N HIS A 127 -44.16 36.17 23.17
CA HIS A 127 -44.00 35.68 21.78
C HIS A 127 -45.33 35.44 21.07
N ARG A 128 -46.25 36.47 21.05
CA ARG A 128 -47.53 36.34 20.38
C ARG A 128 -47.36 36.25 18.87
N LEU A 129 -48.00 35.28 18.24
CA LEU A 129 -47.92 35.04 16.80
C LEU A 129 -48.56 36.19 16.02
N ALA A 130 -47.74 36.85 15.15
CA ALA A 130 -48.21 37.84 14.20
C ALA A 130 -48.46 37.24 12.80
N TYR A 131 -47.57 36.34 12.35
CA TYR A 131 -47.61 35.84 11.00
C TYR A 131 -46.87 34.49 10.86
N VAL A 132 -47.38 33.60 10.00
CA VAL A 132 -46.68 32.48 9.43
C VAL A 132 -46.89 32.48 7.91
N ASN A 133 -45.87 32.08 7.15
CA ASN A 133 -46.00 31.96 5.69
C ASN A 133 -46.60 30.63 5.27
N GLY A 134 -46.91 30.50 3.95
CA GLY A 134 -47.47 29.30 3.38
C GLY A 134 -46.58 28.05 3.53
N ALA A 135 -45.26 28.22 3.45
CA ALA A 135 -44.30 27.13 3.65
C ALA A 135 -44.34 26.60 5.10
N TYR A 136 -44.44 27.47 6.10
CA TYR A 136 -44.62 27.08 7.50
C TYR A 136 -45.94 26.31 7.71
N ALA A 137 -47.05 26.87 7.17
CA ALA A 137 -48.35 26.26 7.28
C ALA A 137 -48.44 24.91 6.54
N GLY A 138 -47.67 24.73 5.46
CA GLY A 138 -47.55 23.45 4.73
C GLY A 138 -46.84 22.35 5.51
N VAL A 139 -45.92 22.70 6.42
CA VAL A 139 -45.19 21.73 7.25
C VAL A 139 -45.92 21.46 8.58
N PHE A 140 -46.41 22.48 9.24
CA PHE A 140 -46.98 22.39 10.60
C PHE A 140 -48.51 22.58 10.67
N GLY A 141 -49.14 22.88 9.54
CA GLY A 141 -50.53 23.26 9.46
C GLY A 141 -50.80 24.75 9.74
N PRO A 142 -52.04 25.23 9.45
CA PRO A 142 -52.44 26.63 9.67
C PRO A 142 -52.40 26.97 11.15
N ARG A 143 -52.00 28.24 11.48
CA ARG A 143 -51.81 28.71 12.85
C ARG A 143 -52.63 29.97 13.15
N PRO A 144 -53.32 30.05 14.29
CA PRO A 144 -54.13 31.23 14.66
C PRO A 144 -53.20 32.38 15.12
N ALA A 145 -53.31 33.56 14.50
CA ALA A 145 -52.61 34.76 14.94
C ALA A 145 -53.12 35.29 16.30
N GLY A 146 -52.29 35.99 17.02
CA GLY A 146 -52.63 36.64 18.31
C GLY A 146 -52.47 35.77 19.55
N HIS A 147 -52.35 34.43 19.39
CA HIS A 147 -52.07 33.50 20.51
C HIS A 147 -50.59 33.49 20.85
N THR A 148 -50.21 33.01 22.05
CA THR A 148 -48.80 32.87 22.44
C THR A 148 -48.15 31.81 21.57
N ALA A 149 -46.83 31.93 21.31
CA ALA A 149 -46.10 30.96 20.52
C ALA A 149 -46.15 29.55 21.15
N ARG A 150 -46.24 29.45 22.47
CA ARG A 150 -46.38 28.16 23.15
C ARG A 150 -47.69 27.44 22.82
N GLU A 151 -48.78 28.23 22.65
CA GLU A 151 -50.10 27.69 22.27
C GLU A 151 -50.24 27.49 20.76
N ALA A 152 -49.82 28.51 19.99
CA ALA A 152 -50.01 28.49 18.53
C ALA A 152 -48.95 27.65 17.77
N LEU A 153 -47.72 27.55 18.31
CA LEU A 153 -46.57 26.92 17.66
C LEU A 153 -45.89 25.90 18.61
N PRO A 154 -46.57 24.84 19.05
CA PRO A 154 -46.02 23.87 20.01
C PRO A 154 -44.73 23.18 19.51
N GLU A 155 -44.54 23.12 18.20
CA GLU A 155 -43.32 22.63 17.56
C GLU A 155 -42.08 23.45 17.94
N LEU A 156 -42.18 24.73 18.20
CA LEU A 156 -41.05 25.56 18.61
C LEU A 156 -40.50 25.16 19.98
N ASP A 157 -41.34 24.67 20.89
CA ASP A 157 -40.90 24.12 22.17
C ASP A 157 -40.17 22.80 21.99
N THR A 158 -40.73 21.88 21.19
CA THR A 158 -40.12 20.58 20.84
C THR A 158 -38.78 20.78 20.14
N LEU A 159 -38.64 21.78 19.28
CA LEU A 159 -37.40 22.10 18.56
C LEU A 159 -36.40 22.89 19.43
N GLY A 160 -36.78 23.28 20.65
CA GLY A 160 -35.96 24.06 21.57
C GLY A 160 -35.72 25.50 21.12
N LEU A 161 -36.68 26.09 20.37
CA LEU A 161 -36.57 27.43 19.83
C LEU A 161 -37.11 28.52 20.78
N LEU A 162 -38.06 28.20 21.67
CA LEU A 162 -38.63 29.20 22.64
C LEU A 162 -37.55 29.81 23.53
N PRO A 163 -36.67 29.05 24.20
CA PRO A 163 -35.57 29.62 24.97
C PRO A 163 -34.60 30.47 24.14
N LEU A 164 -34.42 30.12 22.85
CA LEU A 164 -33.59 30.88 21.95
C LEU A 164 -34.20 32.21 21.58
N MET A 165 -35.50 32.25 21.35
CA MET A 165 -36.28 33.49 21.09
C MET A 165 -36.20 34.43 22.28
N ASP A 166 -36.31 33.93 23.53
CA ASP A 166 -36.10 34.70 24.76
C ASP A 166 -34.70 35.34 24.83
N GLN A 167 -33.68 34.59 24.43
CA GLN A 167 -32.31 35.10 24.38
C GLN A 167 -32.15 36.18 23.31
N VAL A 168 -32.79 36.02 22.14
CA VAL A 168 -32.78 36.98 21.04
C VAL A 168 -33.44 38.29 21.47
N LEU A 169 -34.61 38.25 22.11
CA LEU A 169 -35.31 39.44 22.62
C LEU A 169 -34.47 40.18 23.68
N ARG A 170 -33.82 39.45 24.58
CA ARG A 170 -32.98 40.06 25.64
C ARG A 170 -31.68 40.63 25.12
N SER A 171 -31.01 39.92 24.19
CA SER A 171 -29.66 40.28 23.71
C SER A 171 -29.66 41.22 22.51
N GLY A 172 -30.78 41.31 21.77
CA GLY A 172 -30.85 42.03 20.51
C GLY A 172 -29.97 41.45 19.40
N ARG A 173 -29.49 40.20 19.54
CA ARG A 173 -28.58 39.52 18.58
C ARG A 173 -29.23 38.30 17.99
N PRO A 174 -29.09 38.06 16.69
CA PRO A 174 -29.62 36.86 16.06
C PRO A 174 -28.94 35.59 16.60
N ARG A 175 -29.68 34.48 16.60
CA ARG A 175 -29.21 33.14 17.01
C ARG A 175 -29.65 32.10 16.01
N THR A 176 -28.78 31.10 15.77
CA THR A 176 -29.02 30.01 14.83
C THR A 176 -28.87 28.67 15.53
N VAL A 177 -29.80 27.76 15.25
CA VAL A 177 -29.72 26.33 15.61
C VAL A 177 -29.72 25.52 14.34
N LYS A 178 -28.66 24.70 14.19
CA LYS A 178 -28.45 23.91 12.98
C LYS A 178 -29.10 22.52 13.08
N SER A 179 -29.56 22.03 11.93
CA SER A 179 -29.89 20.61 11.69
C SER A 179 -30.91 20.02 12.69
N ARG A 180 -32.01 20.75 12.95
CA ARG A 180 -33.11 20.21 13.76
C ARG A 180 -34.00 19.30 12.92
N LYS A 181 -34.25 18.09 13.42
CA LYS A 181 -35.15 17.12 12.79
C LYS A 181 -36.59 17.53 13.06
N VAL A 182 -37.36 17.69 11.99
CA VAL A 182 -38.81 17.91 12.02
C VAL A 182 -39.45 16.62 11.52
N PRO A 183 -40.23 15.89 12.36
CA PRO A 183 -40.86 14.66 11.94
C PRO A 183 -41.91 14.90 10.85
N GLY A 184 -41.99 13.99 9.87
CA GLY A 184 -43.06 13.98 8.91
C GLY A 184 -44.41 13.73 9.58
N GLY A 185 -45.46 14.39 9.11
CA GLY A 185 -46.82 14.23 9.68
C GLY A 185 -47.12 15.10 10.89
N ALA A 186 -46.29 16.08 11.22
CA ALA A 186 -46.50 17.06 12.34
C ALA A 186 -47.68 18.05 12.10
N GLY A 187 -48.68 17.67 11.32
CA GLY A 187 -49.88 18.47 11.07
C GLY A 187 -49.98 19.07 9.66
N GLY A 188 -49.04 18.76 8.77
CA GLY A 188 -49.01 19.22 7.37
C GLY A 188 -49.00 18.07 6.37
N ASP A 189 -48.90 18.39 5.09
CA ASP A 189 -48.95 17.46 3.94
C ASP A 189 -47.63 16.66 3.71
N ARG A 190 -46.68 16.68 4.62
CA ARG A 190 -45.39 16.02 4.48
C ARG A 190 -45.37 14.61 5.06
N SER A 191 -45.05 13.63 4.23
CA SER A 191 -44.90 12.21 4.63
C SER A 191 -43.52 11.81 5.13
N ARG A 192 -42.47 12.70 5.03
CA ARG A 192 -41.06 12.39 5.38
C ARG A 192 -40.51 13.37 6.40
N ASP A 193 -39.61 12.86 7.23
CA ASP A 193 -38.79 13.65 8.15
C ASP A 193 -37.94 14.66 7.36
N GLY A 194 -37.83 15.88 7.86
CA GLY A 194 -36.98 16.92 7.27
C GLY A 194 -36.02 17.50 8.29
N TYR A 195 -34.87 17.96 7.81
CA TYR A 195 -33.90 18.68 8.66
C TYR A 195 -33.91 20.17 8.32
N TYR A 196 -34.01 21.00 9.36
CA TYR A 196 -34.08 22.45 9.23
C TYR A 196 -33.01 23.15 10.06
N THR A 197 -32.44 24.21 9.52
CA THR A 197 -31.65 25.20 10.27
C THR A 197 -32.48 26.40 10.57
N PHE A 198 -32.74 26.68 11.86
CA PHE A 198 -33.55 27.82 12.29
C PHE A 198 -32.67 28.97 12.71
N THR A 199 -33.01 30.17 12.23
CA THR A 199 -32.39 31.42 12.65
C THR A 199 -33.48 32.31 13.24
N CYS A 200 -33.29 32.75 14.50
CA CYS A 200 -34.14 33.70 15.18
C CYS A 200 -33.45 35.09 15.14
N THR A 201 -34.12 36.07 14.55
CA THR A 201 -33.60 37.42 14.36
C THR A 201 -34.50 38.44 15.08
N PRO A 202 -33.94 39.36 15.85
CA PRO A 202 -34.74 40.41 16.49
C PRO A 202 -35.29 41.39 15.44
N ILE A 203 -36.56 41.76 15.57
CA ILE A 203 -37.24 42.74 14.70
C ILE A 203 -38.05 43.72 15.54
N GLU A 204 -38.31 44.89 14.97
CA GLU A 204 -39.26 45.84 15.53
C GLU A 204 -40.53 45.82 14.70
N VAL A 205 -41.67 45.53 15.36
CA VAL A 205 -42.97 45.44 14.74
C VAL A 205 -43.72 46.73 15.03
N ALA A 206 -44.03 47.50 13.97
CA ALA A 206 -44.84 48.70 14.11
C ALA A 206 -46.25 48.37 14.58
N ALA A 207 -46.78 49.11 15.52
CA ALA A 207 -48.18 48.98 15.92
C ALA A 207 -49.09 49.49 14.79
N SER A 208 -49.71 48.56 14.04
CA SER A 208 -50.70 48.89 13.01
C SER A 208 -52.08 49.06 13.69
N GLY A 209 -52.43 50.27 14.08
CA GLY A 209 -53.77 50.67 14.49
C GLY A 209 -54.14 52.02 13.88
N PRO A 210 -55.45 52.30 13.58
CA PRO A 210 -55.83 53.66 13.18
C PRO A 210 -55.41 54.60 14.28
N ALA A 211 -54.75 55.72 13.92
CA ALA A 211 -54.20 56.68 14.80
C ALA A 211 -55.29 57.19 15.78
N PRO A 212 -55.15 57.01 17.11
CA PRO A 212 -55.94 57.74 18.04
C PRO A 212 -55.32 59.16 18.14
N ASP A 213 -56.10 60.11 18.52
CA ASP A 213 -55.87 61.54 18.64
C ASP A 213 -54.41 62.00 18.80
N PRO A 214 -54.02 63.15 18.21
CA PRO A 214 -52.64 63.64 18.16
C PRO A 214 -51.99 64.03 19.50
N GLU A 215 -52.66 63.82 20.62
CA GLU A 215 -52.12 64.10 21.96
C GLU A 215 -51.74 62.91 22.82
N VAL A 216 -51.84 61.64 22.30
CA VAL A 216 -51.46 60.48 23.09
C VAL A 216 -50.19 59.86 22.52
N ALA A 217 -49.13 60.03 23.23
CA ALA A 217 -47.83 59.40 23.29
C ALA A 217 -47.51 58.33 22.24
N CYS A 218 -46.32 58.46 21.64
CA CYS A 218 -45.58 57.43 20.90
C CYS A 218 -45.76 56.03 21.51
N VAL A 219 -46.57 55.19 20.88
CA VAL A 219 -46.61 53.78 21.21
C VAL A 219 -45.25 53.19 20.74
N ALA A 220 -44.42 52.85 21.75
CA ALA A 220 -43.12 52.27 21.47
C ALA A 220 -43.26 51.03 20.56
N PRO A 221 -42.41 50.87 19.55
CA PRO A 221 -42.48 49.70 18.66
C PRO A 221 -42.34 48.42 19.49
N HIS A 222 -43.23 47.47 19.24
CA HIS A 222 -43.16 46.18 19.93
C HIS A 222 -41.98 45.39 19.38
N LYS A 223 -41.04 45.01 20.26
CA LYS A 223 -39.94 44.10 19.91
C LYS A 223 -40.51 42.73 19.58
N GLY A 224 -40.03 42.13 18.49
CA GLY A 224 -40.44 40.83 18.03
C GLY A 224 -39.24 39.94 17.61
N VAL A 225 -39.54 38.73 17.20
CA VAL A 225 -38.56 37.81 16.67
C VAL A 225 -39.10 37.24 15.36
N LEU A 226 -38.27 37.34 14.32
CA LEU A 226 -38.43 36.60 13.06
C LEU A 226 -37.76 35.24 13.20
N VAL A 227 -38.52 34.18 13.07
CA VAL A 227 -38.02 32.79 13.01
C VAL A 227 -37.98 32.40 11.54
N PHE A 228 -36.79 32.07 11.07
CA PHE A 228 -36.54 31.64 9.70
C PHE A 228 -35.98 30.24 9.72
N GLY A 229 -36.64 29.28 9.05
CA GLY A 229 -36.22 27.86 8.96
C GLY A 229 -35.91 27.47 7.53
N ALA A 230 -34.62 27.26 7.23
CA ALA A 230 -34.17 26.74 5.94
C ALA A 230 -34.07 25.22 5.98
N GLU A 231 -34.63 24.55 4.98
CA GLU A 231 -34.49 23.11 4.82
C GLU A 231 -33.08 22.74 4.39
N VAL A 232 -32.47 21.75 5.05
CA VAL A 232 -31.11 21.26 4.82
C VAL A 232 -31.09 19.73 4.68
N THR A 233 -32.23 19.11 4.42
CA THR A 233 -32.40 17.64 4.34
C THR A 233 -31.47 17.02 3.32
N ASP A 234 -31.49 17.51 2.07
CA ASP A 234 -30.66 17.00 0.98
C ASP A 234 -29.16 17.13 1.27
N GLN A 235 -28.77 18.21 1.96
CA GLN A 235 -27.36 18.43 2.34
C GLN A 235 -26.91 17.41 3.39
N ILE A 236 -27.74 17.13 4.39
CA ILE A 236 -27.44 16.17 5.45
C ILE A 236 -27.41 14.75 4.88
N GLU A 237 -28.44 14.35 4.12
CA GLU A 237 -28.49 13.03 3.50
C GLU A 237 -27.34 12.79 2.52
N SER A 238 -26.93 13.82 1.77
CA SER A 238 -25.80 13.73 0.86
C SER A 238 -24.48 13.57 1.62
N ALA A 239 -24.31 14.32 2.72
CA ALA A 239 -23.14 14.19 3.58
C ALA A 239 -23.08 12.82 4.28
N GLU A 240 -24.22 12.28 4.72
CA GLU A 240 -24.28 10.94 5.31
C GLU A 240 -24.01 9.82 4.29
N ARG A 241 -24.57 9.95 3.07
CA ARG A 241 -24.27 9.01 1.98
C ARG A 241 -22.80 9.01 1.60
N LEU A 242 -22.16 10.20 1.55
CA LEU A 242 -20.74 10.31 1.28
C LEU A 242 -19.91 9.63 2.37
N ARG A 243 -20.17 9.94 3.64
CA ARG A 243 -19.48 9.30 4.79
C ARG A 243 -19.65 7.78 4.81
N ALA A 244 -20.86 7.28 4.52
CA ALA A 244 -21.12 5.85 4.45
C ALA A 244 -20.40 5.18 3.27
N SER A 245 -20.21 5.91 2.15
CA SER A 245 -19.42 5.45 1.01
C SER A 245 -17.94 5.39 1.34
N GLU A 246 -17.41 6.45 1.95
CA GLU A 246 -16.01 6.51 2.41
C GLU A 246 -15.69 5.42 3.43
N SER A 247 -16.58 5.17 4.40
CA SER A 247 -16.41 4.09 5.39
C SER A 247 -16.35 2.71 4.71
N ARG A 248 -17.25 2.44 3.75
CA ARG A 248 -17.24 1.16 3.02
C ARG A 248 -15.97 0.99 2.17
N GLN A 249 -15.51 2.05 1.51
CA GLN A 249 -14.26 2.02 0.77
C GLN A 249 -13.08 1.73 1.68
N ARG A 250 -13.05 2.36 2.87
CA ARG A 250 -12.02 2.12 3.88
C ARG A 250 -11.98 0.68 4.36
N GLU A 251 -13.13 0.11 4.70
CA GLU A 251 -13.23 -1.29 5.14
C GLU A 251 -12.77 -2.27 4.04
N ALA A 252 -13.17 -2.03 2.80
CA ALA A 252 -12.74 -2.83 1.66
C ALA A 252 -11.22 -2.72 1.44
N ALA A 253 -10.67 -1.51 1.55
CA ALA A 253 -9.25 -1.22 1.42
C ALA A 253 -8.42 -1.96 2.48
N VAL A 254 -8.78 -1.83 3.77
CA VAL A 254 -8.10 -2.52 4.88
C VAL A 254 -8.19 -4.05 4.73
N THR A 255 -9.34 -4.55 4.29
CA THR A 255 -9.53 -6.00 4.07
C THR A 255 -8.63 -6.50 2.94
N LEU A 256 -8.56 -5.76 1.83
CA LEU A 256 -7.66 -6.08 0.71
C LEU A 256 -6.20 -6.11 1.17
N GLN A 257 -5.74 -5.09 1.84
CA GLN A 257 -4.36 -4.98 2.34
C GLN A 257 -3.99 -6.15 3.25
N ARG A 258 -4.86 -6.46 4.23
CA ARG A 258 -4.65 -7.62 5.12
C ARG A 258 -4.57 -8.94 4.35
N SER A 259 -5.33 -9.10 3.28
CA SER A 259 -5.28 -10.31 2.45
C SER A 259 -4.01 -10.43 1.61
N LEU A 260 -3.38 -9.30 1.30
CA LEU A 260 -2.16 -9.24 0.50
C LEU A 260 -0.88 -9.39 1.34
N LEU A 261 -0.92 -9.15 2.65
CA LEU A 261 0.21 -9.37 3.57
C LEU A 261 0.24 -10.82 4.08
N PRO A 262 1.41 -11.33 4.53
CA PRO A 262 1.49 -12.65 5.14
C PRO A 262 0.62 -12.72 6.39
N GLN A 263 -0.27 -13.72 6.47
CA GLN A 263 -1.07 -13.95 7.69
C GLN A 263 -0.20 -14.55 8.81
N GLU A 264 0.73 -15.42 8.42
CA GLU A 264 1.74 -15.99 9.29
C GLU A 264 3.09 -15.94 8.58
N LEU A 265 4.15 -15.63 9.31
CA LEU A 265 5.51 -15.68 8.81
C LEU A 265 6.05 -17.08 8.88
N GLU A 266 6.70 -17.52 7.80
CA GLU A 266 7.49 -18.74 7.82
C GLU A 266 8.60 -18.59 8.88
N GLN A 267 8.74 -19.57 9.76
CA GLN A 267 9.78 -19.60 10.80
C GLN A 267 10.91 -20.49 10.33
N PRO A 268 12.05 -19.91 9.90
CA PRO A 268 13.21 -20.69 9.48
C PRO A 268 13.86 -21.43 10.65
N ASP A 269 14.55 -22.53 10.37
CA ASP A 269 15.22 -23.32 11.41
C ASP A 269 16.36 -22.53 12.10
N ASP A 270 17.07 -21.69 11.35
CA ASP A 270 18.25 -20.98 11.82
C ASP A 270 18.02 -19.56 12.30
N LEU A 271 16.88 -18.99 11.98
CA LEU A 271 16.53 -17.61 12.35
C LEU A 271 15.27 -17.59 13.20
N ARG A 272 15.17 -16.61 14.06
CA ARG A 272 13.91 -16.14 14.63
C ARG A 272 13.51 -14.88 13.88
N VAL A 273 12.26 -14.80 13.44
CA VAL A 273 11.77 -13.66 12.66
C VAL A 273 10.47 -13.12 13.23
N ALA A 274 10.31 -11.83 13.21
CA ALA A 274 9.06 -11.15 13.47
C ALA A 274 8.90 -9.96 12.53
N ALA A 275 7.66 -9.65 12.19
CA ALA A 275 7.34 -8.44 11.46
C ALA A 275 6.17 -7.72 12.09
N THR A 276 6.15 -6.42 11.92
CA THR A 276 5.03 -5.58 12.32
C THR A 276 4.68 -4.66 11.15
N TYR A 277 3.40 -4.56 10.88
CA TYR A 277 2.85 -3.62 9.92
C TYR A 277 1.88 -2.69 10.64
N GLN A 278 2.07 -1.40 10.45
CA GLN A 278 1.18 -0.37 10.99
C GLN A 278 0.73 0.55 9.85
N PRO A 279 -0.57 0.51 9.49
CA PRO A 279 -1.08 1.38 8.44
C PRO A 279 -1.02 2.84 8.87
N GLY A 280 -0.60 3.70 7.95
CA GLY A 280 -0.52 5.15 8.15
C GLY A 280 -1.82 5.87 7.86
N GLY A 281 -1.95 7.08 8.42
CA GLY A 281 -2.96 8.06 8.07
C GLY A 281 -4.33 7.89 8.71
N THR A 282 -5.04 9.02 8.79
CA THR A 282 -6.46 9.10 9.15
C THR A 282 -7.37 8.83 7.96
N ASP A 283 -6.86 8.91 6.74
CA ASP A 283 -7.58 8.70 5.50
C ASP A 283 -7.40 7.26 5.02
N ALA A 284 -8.48 6.69 4.51
CA ALA A 284 -8.69 5.30 4.16
C ALA A 284 -7.84 4.77 2.97
N ALA A 285 -6.57 5.12 2.90
CA ALA A 285 -5.69 4.67 1.85
C ALA A 285 -5.03 3.34 2.22
N VAL A 286 -5.11 2.35 1.33
CA VAL A 286 -4.31 1.13 1.40
C VAL A 286 -2.88 1.50 1.10
N GLY A 287 -1.91 1.01 1.89
CA GLY A 287 -0.50 1.28 1.67
C GLY A 287 0.14 0.44 0.58
N GLY A 288 1.31 0.90 0.14
CA GLY A 288 2.20 0.24 -0.80
C GLY A 288 3.20 -0.71 -0.16
N ASP A 289 3.37 -0.65 1.16
CA ASP A 289 4.37 -1.41 1.91
C ASP A 289 4.06 -2.91 1.95
N TRP A 290 5.10 -3.71 1.80
CA TRP A 290 5.01 -5.17 1.99
C TRP A 290 6.29 -5.75 2.57
N TYR A 291 6.17 -6.93 3.12
CA TYR A 291 7.30 -7.77 3.54
C TYR A 291 6.97 -9.25 3.30
N ASP A 292 8.02 -10.08 3.27
CA ASP A 292 7.86 -11.52 3.21
C ASP A 292 9.08 -12.25 3.77
N VAL A 293 8.87 -13.48 4.23
CA VAL A 293 9.89 -14.43 4.66
C VAL A 293 9.65 -15.74 3.90
N ILE A 294 10.64 -16.20 3.16
CA ILE A 294 10.50 -17.33 2.26
C ILE A 294 11.60 -18.34 2.56
N THR A 295 11.23 -19.54 2.97
CA THR A 295 12.17 -20.63 3.16
C THR A 295 12.66 -21.13 1.81
N LEU A 296 13.98 -21.08 1.60
CA LEU A 296 14.68 -21.61 0.43
C LEU A 296 15.27 -22.98 0.74
N GLY A 297 15.82 -23.61 -0.27
CA GLY A 297 16.52 -24.88 -0.10
C GLY A 297 17.86 -24.75 0.63
N ALA A 298 18.37 -25.87 1.12
CA ALA A 298 19.58 -25.99 1.92
C ALA A 298 19.54 -25.17 3.24
N GLY A 299 18.34 -24.95 3.79
CA GLY A 299 18.12 -24.20 5.03
C GLY A 299 18.37 -22.70 4.91
N ARG A 300 18.44 -22.15 3.68
CA ARG A 300 18.54 -20.72 3.47
C ARG A 300 17.17 -20.04 3.55
N THR A 301 17.18 -18.74 3.80
CA THR A 301 15.96 -17.96 3.97
C THR A 301 16.07 -16.66 3.19
N ALA A 302 15.08 -16.40 2.33
CA ALA A 302 14.93 -15.10 1.71
C ALA A 302 14.03 -14.19 2.55
N LEU A 303 14.40 -12.93 2.60
CA LEU A 303 13.74 -11.86 3.33
C LEU A 303 13.49 -10.73 2.33
N VAL A 304 12.30 -10.20 2.34
CA VAL A 304 11.87 -9.18 1.40
C VAL A 304 11.17 -8.07 2.16
N ILE A 305 11.45 -6.85 1.81
CA ILE A 305 10.67 -5.67 2.18
C ILE A 305 10.68 -4.68 1.02
N GLY A 306 9.62 -3.96 0.86
CA GLY A 306 9.51 -2.95 -0.18
C GLY A 306 8.34 -2.02 0.03
N ASP A 307 8.32 -0.96 -0.76
CA ASP A 307 7.25 0.02 -0.80
C ASP A 307 6.94 0.43 -2.26
N VAL A 308 5.66 0.44 -2.62
CA VAL A 308 5.15 0.93 -3.91
C VAL A 308 4.77 2.40 -3.76
N MET A 309 5.36 3.25 -4.56
CA MET A 309 5.10 4.69 -4.54
C MET A 309 3.61 5.01 -4.67
N GLY A 310 3.09 5.80 -3.72
CA GLY A 310 1.70 6.24 -3.69
C GLY A 310 0.83 5.38 -2.78
N ARG A 311 -0.47 5.67 -2.75
CA ARG A 311 -1.44 5.06 -1.82
C ARG A 311 -2.71 4.68 -2.54
N GLY A 312 -3.46 3.76 -1.94
CA GLY A 312 -4.77 3.34 -2.41
C GLY A 312 -4.75 1.99 -3.12
N VAL A 313 -5.90 1.61 -3.65
CA VAL A 313 -6.13 0.29 -4.26
C VAL A 313 -5.14 -0.03 -5.38
N ARG A 314 -4.70 0.99 -6.14
CA ARG A 314 -3.75 0.81 -7.24
C ARG A 314 -2.37 0.39 -6.73
N ALA A 315 -1.81 1.11 -5.74
CA ALA A 315 -0.53 0.75 -5.12
C ALA A 315 -0.58 -0.64 -4.49
N ALA A 316 -1.65 -0.95 -3.76
CA ALA A 316 -1.85 -2.28 -3.19
C ALA A 316 -1.94 -3.40 -4.23
N ALA A 317 -2.58 -3.14 -5.38
CA ALA A 317 -2.65 -4.14 -6.46
C ALA A 317 -1.27 -4.43 -7.05
N VAL A 318 -0.44 -3.41 -7.28
CA VAL A 318 0.95 -3.56 -7.74
C VAL A 318 1.78 -4.29 -6.68
N MET A 319 1.68 -3.89 -5.42
CA MET A 319 2.33 -4.53 -4.27
C MET A 319 2.03 -6.03 -4.21
N GLY A 320 0.75 -6.42 -4.31
CA GLY A 320 0.34 -7.81 -4.27
C GLY A 320 0.92 -8.64 -5.43
N GLN A 321 1.02 -8.06 -6.62
CA GLN A 321 1.63 -8.71 -7.79
C GLN A 321 3.14 -8.85 -7.61
N LEU A 322 3.85 -7.80 -7.19
CA LEU A 322 5.29 -7.84 -6.91
C LEU A 322 5.61 -8.86 -5.82
N ARG A 323 4.87 -8.87 -4.71
CA ARG A 323 5.05 -9.85 -3.65
C ARG A 323 4.87 -11.30 -4.14
N THR A 324 3.84 -11.55 -4.96
CA THR A 324 3.61 -12.88 -5.54
C THR A 324 4.75 -13.29 -6.46
N ALA A 325 5.23 -12.35 -7.29
CA ALA A 325 6.35 -12.58 -8.19
C ALA A 325 7.66 -12.88 -7.43
N VAL A 326 7.95 -12.11 -6.37
CA VAL A 326 9.12 -12.39 -5.51
C VAL A 326 9.10 -13.82 -4.99
N ARG A 327 7.95 -14.31 -4.48
CA ARG A 327 7.82 -15.71 -4.01
C ARG A 327 8.06 -16.73 -5.12
N ALA A 328 7.65 -16.42 -6.35
CA ALA A 328 7.89 -17.28 -7.49
C ALA A 328 9.37 -17.29 -7.90
N TYR A 329 10.00 -16.12 -7.98
CA TYR A 329 11.41 -15.98 -8.36
C TYR A 329 12.36 -16.48 -7.27
N ALA A 330 12.05 -16.33 -6.01
CA ALA A 330 12.80 -16.89 -4.89
C ALA A 330 12.98 -18.42 -5.01
N ARG A 331 11.96 -19.13 -5.52
CA ARG A 331 12.01 -20.58 -5.78
C ARG A 331 12.97 -21.00 -6.88
N LEU A 332 13.39 -20.06 -7.74
CA LEU A 332 14.40 -20.31 -8.76
C LEU A 332 15.82 -20.32 -8.17
N ASP A 333 15.94 -19.92 -6.92
CA ASP A 333 17.19 -19.89 -6.15
C ASP A 333 18.32 -19.08 -6.82
N LEU A 334 17.90 -17.96 -7.45
CA LEU A 334 18.78 -17.02 -8.13
C LEU A 334 19.49 -16.10 -7.14
N PRO A 335 20.65 -15.53 -7.52
CA PRO A 335 21.29 -14.47 -6.76
C PRO A 335 20.34 -13.26 -6.55
N PRO A 336 20.44 -12.53 -5.43
CA PRO A 336 19.54 -11.43 -5.13
C PRO A 336 19.40 -10.37 -6.23
N HIS A 337 20.50 -9.99 -6.88
CA HIS A 337 20.47 -9.02 -7.97
C HIS A 337 19.71 -9.52 -9.21
N GLU A 338 19.78 -10.82 -9.51
CA GLU A 338 19.02 -11.42 -10.62
C GLU A 338 17.50 -11.44 -10.31
N VAL A 339 17.14 -11.71 -9.05
CA VAL A 339 15.73 -11.63 -8.61
C VAL A 339 15.19 -10.21 -8.76
N LEU A 340 15.93 -9.19 -8.33
CA LEU A 340 15.52 -7.79 -8.50
C LEU A 340 15.48 -7.39 -9.99
N GLN A 341 16.38 -7.91 -10.82
CA GLN A 341 16.35 -7.65 -12.27
C GLN A 341 15.08 -8.17 -12.93
N LEU A 342 14.62 -9.37 -12.52
CA LEU A 342 13.35 -9.94 -13.00
C LEU A 342 12.15 -9.15 -12.49
N LEU A 343 12.22 -8.66 -11.25
CA LEU A 343 11.16 -7.82 -10.66
C LEU A 343 11.08 -6.44 -11.32
N ASP A 344 12.22 -5.83 -11.68
CA ASP A 344 12.28 -4.54 -12.38
C ASP A 344 11.57 -4.63 -13.73
N GLY A 345 11.86 -5.69 -14.52
CA GLY A 345 11.16 -5.94 -15.77
C GLY A 345 9.65 -6.11 -15.59
N LEU A 346 9.24 -6.89 -14.59
CA LEU A 346 7.83 -7.10 -14.29
C LEU A 346 7.13 -5.84 -13.79
N ALA A 347 7.77 -5.04 -12.93
CA ALA A 347 7.20 -3.79 -12.43
C ALA A 347 6.87 -2.83 -13.57
N ALA A 348 7.76 -2.70 -14.55
CA ALA A 348 7.54 -1.88 -15.74
C ALA A 348 6.37 -2.38 -16.62
N GLU A 349 6.13 -3.70 -16.66
CA GLU A 349 5.01 -4.32 -17.40
C GLU A 349 3.68 -4.17 -16.67
N ILE A 350 3.66 -4.27 -15.34
CA ILE A 350 2.44 -4.14 -14.53
C ILE A 350 1.89 -2.72 -14.65
N ASP A 351 2.72 -1.72 -14.40
CA ASP A 351 2.32 -0.33 -14.45
C ASP A 351 3.54 0.59 -14.64
N ALA A 352 3.75 1.04 -15.87
CA ALA A 352 4.87 1.91 -16.23
C ALA A 352 4.87 3.30 -15.53
N SER A 353 3.82 3.65 -14.79
CA SER A 353 3.73 4.88 -14.02
C SER A 353 4.00 4.68 -12.53
N GLN A 354 4.14 3.44 -12.08
CA GLN A 354 4.43 3.09 -10.69
C GLN A 354 5.88 2.65 -10.56
N ILE A 355 6.54 3.15 -9.55
CA ILE A 355 7.87 2.69 -9.14
C ILE A 355 7.76 2.12 -7.73
N ALA A 356 8.64 1.19 -7.41
CA ALA A 356 8.69 0.59 -6.09
C ALA A 356 10.12 0.48 -5.58
N THR A 357 10.31 0.66 -4.29
CA THR A 357 11.58 0.32 -3.64
C THR A 357 11.51 -1.10 -3.12
N CYS A 358 12.61 -1.84 -3.14
CA CYS A 358 12.64 -3.22 -2.66
C CYS A 358 14.04 -3.64 -2.21
N VAL A 359 14.11 -4.33 -1.08
CA VAL A 359 15.27 -5.14 -0.69
C VAL A 359 14.90 -6.61 -0.75
N TYR A 360 15.73 -7.39 -1.42
CA TYR A 360 15.71 -8.85 -1.39
C TYR A 360 17.02 -9.36 -0.80
N ALA A 361 16.96 -10.03 0.34
CA ALA A 361 18.12 -10.54 1.06
C ALA A 361 17.99 -12.03 1.30
N VAL A 362 19.10 -12.78 1.21
CA VAL A 362 19.17 -14.22 1.46
C VAL A 362 20.14 -14.47 2.61
N HIS A 363 19.66 -15.03 3.70
CA HIS A 363 20.49 -15.58 4.76
C HIS A 363 21.02 -16.94 4.36
N ASP A 364 22.34 -17.09 4.32
CA ASP A 364 23.02 -18.38 4.17
C ASP A 364 23.63 -18.81 5.52
N PRO A 365 23.03 -19.80 6.18
CA PRO A 365 23.51 -20.25 7.49
C PRO A 365 24.87 -20.97 7.43
N ASN A 366 25.28 -21.44 6.24
CA ASN A 366 26.59 -22.07 6.05
C ASN A 366 27.72 -21.04 6.00
N GLU A 367 27.40 -19.80 5.62
CA GLU A 367 28.35 -18.70 5.52
C GLU A 367 28.19 -17.67 6.64
N GLY A 368 27.09 -17.74 7.40
CA GLY A 368 26.79 -16.80 8.49
C GLY A 368 26.65 -15.37 8.01
N ARG A 369 26.02 -15.16 6.83
CA ARG A 369 25.88 -13.86 6.19
C ARG A 369 24.52 -13.65 5.55
N LEU A 370 24.15 -12.39 5.38
CA LEU A 370 23.13 -11.94 4.45
C LEU A 370 23.78 -11.53 3.14
N VAL A 371 23.35 -12.12 2.03
CA VAL A 371 23.63 -11.62 0.68
C VAL A 371 22.37 -10.90 0.22
N TYR A 372 22.48 -9.66 -0.21
CA TYR A 372 21.30 -8.84 -0.53
C TYR A 372 21.51 -8.01 -1.80
N ALA A 373 20.41 -7.59 -2.39
CA ALA A 373 20.37 -6.51 -3.37
C ALA A 373 19.23 -5.55 -2.99
N SER A 374 19.41 -4.29 -3.33
CA SER A 374 18.42 -3.25 -3.06
C SER A 374 18.10 -2.48 -4.33
N ALA A 375 16.83 -2.23 -4.56
CA ALA A 375 16.30 -1.39 -5.62
C ALA A 375 15.79 -0.09 -5.01
N GLY A 376 16.69 0.86 -4.75
CA GLY A 376 16.36 2.18 -4.20
C GLY A 376 15.79 2.17 -2.77
N HIS A 377 15.87 1.06 -2.06
CA HIS A 377 15.32 0.93 -0.71
C HIS A 377 16.33 1.32 0.36
N LEU A 378 15.84 1.62 1.58
CA LEU A 378 16.65 1.97 2.74
C LEU A 378 17.62 0.85 3.15
N PRO A 379 18.79 1.18 3.76
CA PRO A 379 19.80 0.20 4.10
C PRO A 379 19.34 -0.74 5.22
N ILE A 380 19.70 -2.03 5.09
CA ILE A 380 19.55 -2.99 6.17
C ILE A 380 20.47 -2.57 7.33
N LEU A 381 19.95 -2.55 8.56
CA LEU A 381 20.77 -2.37 9.75
C LEU A 381 21.06 -3.72 10.40
N VAL A 382 22.31 -3.99 10.71
CA VAL A 382 22.74 -5.21 11.39
C VAL A 382 23.36 -4.83 12.73
N ARG A 383 22.86 -5.45 13.78
CA ARG A 383 23.35 -5.35 15.15
C ARG A 383 24.11 -6.62 15.51
N ASP A 384 25.39 -6.47 15.79
CA ASP A 384 26.23 -7.57 16.24
C ASP A 384 25.91 -8.00 17.69
N ALA A 385 26.47 -9.13 18.11
CA ALA A 385 26.29 -9.66 19.47
C ALA A 385 26.76 -8.69 20.56
N ASP A 386 27.76 -7.84 20.26
CA ASP A 386 28.28 -6.79 21.18
C ASP A 386 27.41 -5.54 21.24
N GLY A 387 26.35 -5.45 20.43
CA GLY A 387 25.44 -4.31 20.34
C GLY A 387 25.84 -3.26 19.30
N THR A 388 26.95 -3.42 18.61
CA THR A 388 27.37 -2.52 17.53
C THR A 388 26.43 -2.61 16.34
N VAL A 389 25.92 -1.47 15.85
CA VAL A 389 25.05 -1.41 14.68
C VAL A 389 25.83 -0.97 13.47
N ARG A 390 25.61 -1.65 12.35
CA ARG A 390 26.22 -1.34 11.04
C ARG A 390 25.15 -1.23 9.98
N ARG A 391 25.31 -0.30 9.04
CA ARG A 391 24.52 -0.22 7.81
C ARG A 391 25.10 -1.17 6.77
N ALA A 392 24.25 -1.89 6.06
CA ALA A 392 24.61 -2.54 4.81
C ALA A 392 24.77 -1.45 3.74
N ALA A 393 26.02 -1.04 3.51
CA ALA A 393 26.35 0.18 2.76
C ALA A 393 26.77 -0.09 1.30
N GLU A 394 26.56 -1.28 0.79
CA GLU A 394 26.87 -1.59 -0.59
C GLU A 394 25.98 -0.77 -1.53
N PRO A 395 26.53 -0.22 -2.63
CA PRO A 395 25.74 0.52 -3.59
C PRO A 395 24.70 -0.41 -4.24
N THR A 396 23.51 0.10 -4.42
CA THR A 396 22.38 -0.66 -4.94
C THR A 396 21.83 -0.01 -6.20
N GLY A 397 20.94 -0.70 -6.91
CA GLY A 397 20.31 -0.20 -8.11
C GLY A 397 19.21 0.83 -7.82
N PRO A 398 18.68 1.47 -8.86
CA PRO A 398 17.53 2.37 -8.74
C PRO A 398 16.25 1.59 -8.39
N PRO A 399 15.16 2.28 -8.01
CA PRO A 399 13.85 1.65 -7.75
C PRO A 399 13.35 0.79 -8.91
N LEU A 400 12.55 -0.23 -8.61
CA LEU A 400 11.89 -1.09 -9.58
C LEU A 400 10.93 -0.29 -10.47
N GLY A 401 10.83 -0.67 -11.74
CA GLY A 401 9.97 0.00 -12.73
C GLY A 401 10.64 1.17 -13.45
N THR A 402 11.90 1.51 -13.08
CA THR A 402 12.66 2.56 -13.77
C THR A 402 13.33 2.06 -15.06
N GLY A 403 13.58 0.75 -15.17
CA GLY A 403 14.10 0.05 -16.34
C GLY A 403 15.56 0.35 -16.69
N GLY A 404 16.20 -0.62 -17.34
CA GLY A 404 17.49 -0.42 -18.02
C GLY A 404 18.76 -0.39 -17.14
N TRP A 405 18.66 -0.67 -15.85
CA TRP A 405 19.78 -0.71 -14.92
C TRP A 405 20.06 -2.10 -14.40
N LEU A 406 21.33 -2.41 -14.15
CA LEU A 406 21.73 -3.66 -13.53
C LEU A 406 21.79 -3.49 -12.01
N HIS A 407 21.10 -4.34 -11.29
CA HIS A 407 21.24 -4.43 -9.84
C HIS A 407 22.52 -5.18 -9.49
N THR A 408 23.09 -4.90 -8.31
CA THR A 408 24.27 -5.59 -7.79
C THR A 408 23.95 -6.18 -6.42
N SER A 409 24.69 -7.23 -6.03
CA SER A 409 24.57 -7.84 -4.72
C SER A 409 25.67 -7.37 -3.80
N GLY A 410 25.31 -7.02 -2.56
CA GLY A 410 26.19 -6.82 -1.44
C GLY A 410 26.11 -7.99 -0.46
N SER A 411 26.96 -7.99 0.55
CA SER A 411 26.87 -8.96 1.65
C SER A 411 27.28 -8.35 2.98
N VAL A 412 26.63 -8.78 4.05
CA VAL A 412 26.93 -8.38 5.42
C VAL A 412 26.94 -9.61 6.35
N PRO A 413 27.90 -9.72 7.26
CA PRO A 413 27.92 -10.83 8.24
C PRO A 413 26.68 -10.78 9.14
N LEU A 414 26.12 -11.98 9.44
CA LEU A 414 25.06 -12.19 10.42
C LEU A 414 25.40 -13.46 11.22
N GLY A 415 26.29 -13.33 12.20
CA GLY A 415 26.72 -14.43 13.05
C GLY A 415 25.74 -14.74 14.20
N PRO A 416 26.01 -15.79 14.99
CA PRO A 416 25.24 -16.08 16.19
C PRO A 416 25.18 -14.88 17.15
N GLY A 417 24.02 -14.62 17.73
CA GLY A 417 23.77 -13.48 18.61
C GLY A 417 23.48 -12.16 17.87
N SER A 418 23.70 -12.11 16.55
CA SER A 418 23.39 -10.94 15.73
C SER A 418 21.92 -10.84 15.35
N SER A 419 21.48 -9.62 15.09
CA SER A 419 20.12 -9.32 14.60
C SER A 419 20.20 -8.36 13.41
N ALA A 420 19.19 -8.39 12.54
CA ALA A 420 19.07 -7.38 11.50
C ALA A 420 17.65 -6.83 11.45
N VAL A 421 17.49 -5.59 10.97
CA VAL A 421 16.21 -4.93 10.74
C VAL A 421 16.15 -4.39 9.31
N LEU A 422 15.07 -4.74 8.63
CA LEU A 422 14.63 -4.18 7.38
C LEU A 422 13.37 -3.36 7.68
N TYR A 423 13.22 -2.20 7.03
CA TYR A 423 12.16 -1.25 7.40
C TYR A 423 11.83 -0.34 6.22
N THR A 424 10.59 0.16 6.19
CA THR A 424 10.15 1.15 5.21
C THR A 424 10.35 2.58 5.74
N ASP A 425 10.26 3.55 4.85
CA ASP A 425 10.55 4.96 5.14
C ASP A 425 9.63 5.57 6.21
N GLY A 426 8.36 5.14 6.27
CA GLY A 426 7.44 5.58 7.32
C GLY A 426 7.95 5.38 8.74
N LEU A 427 8.87 4.44 8.98
CA LEU A 427 9.50 4.28 10.29
C LEU A 427 10.43 5.44 10.65
N VAL A 428 11.13 6.01 9.66
CA VAL A 428 12.23 6.97 9.85
C VAL A 428 11.94 8.35 9.25
N GLU A 429 11.08 8.46 8.24
CA GLU A 429 10.73 9.75 7.63
C GLU A 429 9.90 10.62 8.57
N ARG A 430 10.24 11.90 8.62
CA ARG A 430 9.52 12.95 9.37
C ARG A 430 9.44 14.19 8.51
N ARG A 431 8.25 14.85 8.49
CA ARG A 431 7.97 16.02 7.63
C ARG A 431 9.00 17.14 7.68
N ASP A 432 9.65 17.32 8.83
CA ASP A 432 10.53 18.46 9.10
C ASP A 432 12.01 18.08 9.25
N LYS A 433 12.39 16.82 8.98
CA LYS A 433 13.75 16.32 9.18
C LYS A 433 14.24 15.55 7.96
N ASP A 434 15.55 15.59 7.75
CA ASP A 434 16.21 14.74 6.79
C ASP A 434 16.04 13.26 7.20
N ILE A 435 15.83 12.39 6.24
CA ILE A 435 15.67 10.95 6.44
C ILE A 435 16.88 10.33 7.14
N ASP A 436 18.09 10.86 6.90
CA ASP A 436 19.31 10.41 7.55
C ASP A 436 19.25 10.55 9.07
N HIS A 437 18.62 11.61 9.59
CA HIS A 437 18.40 11.76 11.04
C HIS A 437 17.48 10.70 11.62
N GLY A 438 16.48 10.27 10.82
CA GLY A 438 15.59 9.19 11.19
C GLY A 438 16.31 7.84 11.24
N VAL A 439 17.15 7.57 10.24
CA VAL A 439 18.00 6.36 10.19
C VAL A 439 18.97 6.34 11.36
N GLU A 440 19.64 7.46 11.70
CA GLU A 440 20.51 7.57 12.88
C GLU A 440 19.76 7.36 14.20
N ALA A 441 18.49 7.83 14.27
CA ALA A 441 17.66 7.58 15.45
C ALA A 441 17.29 6.10 15.57
N LEU A 442 17.00 5.44 14.45
CA LEU A 442 16.75 4.01 14.40
C LEU A 442 17.99 3.20 14.78
N GLU A 443 19.17 3.55 14.31
CA GLU A 443 20.43 2.90 14.72
C GLU A 443 20.65 2.95 16.22
N ARG A 444 20.48 4.14 16.82
CA ARG A 444 20.59 4.30 18.28
C ARG A 444 19.56 3.49 19.06
N ALA A 445 18.31 3.46 18.57
CA ALA A 445 17.25 2.68 19.16
C ALA A 445 17.53 1.17 19.05
N PHE A 446 18.02 0.72 17.87
CA PHE A 446 18.33 -0.67 17.59
C PHE A 446 19.55 -1.18 18.38
N ALA A 447 20.57 -0.35 18.56
CA ALA A 447 21.73 -0.68 19.41
C ALA A 447 21.30 -1.08 20.83
N GLY A 448 20.30 -0.39 21.39
CA GLY A 448 19.75 -0.68 22.73
C GLY A 448 18.64 -1.74 22.75
N ALA A 449 18.17 -2.22 21.60
CA ALA A 449 17.04 -3.15 21.53
C ALA A 449 17.52 -4.60 21.62
N ALA A 450 17.49 -5.18 22.81
CA ALA A 450 17.75 -6.58 23.03
C ALA A 450 16.42 -7.34 23.28
N GLY A 451 16.38 -8.64 22.95
CA GLY A 451 15.23 -9.52 23.19
C GLY A 451 14.83 -10.30 21.94
N ALA A 452 13.68 -10.98 22.03
CA ALA A 452 13.10 -11.68 20.89
C ALA A 452 12.68 -10.68 19.79
N PRO A 453 12.62 -11.08 18.50
CA PRO A 453 12.35 -10.17 17.39
C PRO A 453 11.06 -9.36 17.52
N ASP A 454 10.00 -9.93 18.06
CA ASP A 454 8.72 -9.26 18.34
C ASP A 454 8.89 -8.12 19.36
N ILE A 455 9.65 -8.37 20.44
CA ILE A 455 9.97 -7.34 21.44
C ILE A 455 10.81 -6.22 20.83
N VAL A 456 11.73 -6.56 19.91
CA VAL A 456 12.54 -5.57 19.20
C VAL A 456 11.65 -4.70 18.32
N CYS A 457 10.73 -5.27 17.52
CA CYS A 457 9.76 -4.51 16.72
C CYS A 457 9.00 -3.50 17.60
N ASP A 458 8.43 -3.93 18.70
CA ASP A 458 7.68 -3.08 19.63
C ASP A 458 8.52 -1.96 20.26
N ARG A 459 9.78 -2.24 20.57
CA ARG A 459 10.71 -1.24 21.12
C ARG A 459 11.06 -0.18 20.09
N LEU A 460 11.33 -0.58 18.85
CA LEU A 460 11.63 0.35 17.78
C LEU A 460 10.47 1.28 17.50
N LEU A 461 9.24 0.76 17.37
CA LEU A 461 8.04 1.58 17.18
C LEU A 461 7.88 2.62 18.31
N ARG A 462 8.01 2.18 19.57
CA ARG A 462 7.89 3.09 20.72
C ARG A 462 9.00 4.12 20.79
N SER A 463 10.26 3.71 20.54
CA SER A 463 11.43 4.60 20.64
C SER A 463 11.41 5.68 19.56
N LEU A 464 10.82 5.39 18.40
CA LEU A 464 10.68 6.32 17.29
C LEU A 464 9.36 7.09 17.31
N GLY A 465 8.51 6.86 18.31
CA GLY A 465 7.26 7.59 18.50
C GLY A 465 6.19 7.27 17.45
N ILE A 466 6.23 6.06 16.88
CA ILE A 466 5.20 5.61 15.94
C ILE A 466 3.90 5.35 16.71
N THR A 467 2.82 5.97 16.28
CA THR A 467 1.48 5.87 16.87
C THR A 467 0.45 5.53 15.80
N ALA A 468 -0.76 5.18 16.21
CA ALA A 468 -1.87 4.89 15.29
C ALA A 468 -2.29 6.08 14.39
N SER A 469 -1.81 7.29 14.69
CA SER A 469 -2.05 8.50 13.90
C SER A 469 -0.85 8.91 13.05
N HIS A 470 0.05 7.99 12.77
CA HIS A 470 1.23 8.22 11.93
C HIS A 470 0.84 8.49 10.48
N ASP A 471 1.64 9.32 9.79
CA ASP A 471 1.27 9.83 8.45
C ASP A 471 1.44 8.80 7.33
N ASP A 472 2.36 7.84 7.47
CA ASP A 472 2.67 6.84 6.45
C ASP A 472 2.59 5.41 6.95
N ASP A 473 2.54 4.45 6.03
CA ASP A 473 2.62 3.04 6.37
C ASP A 473 3.99 2.71 6.95
N VAL A 474 4.03 1.80 7.90
CA VAL A 474 5.26 1.35 8.54
C VAL A 474 5.31 -0.16 8.50
N ALA A 475 6.28 -0.70 7.78
CA ALA A 475 6.64 -2.10 7.83
C ALA A 475 8.01 -2.28 8.50
N ILE A 476 8.11 -3.23 9.41
CA ILE A 476 9.37 -3.62 10.07
C ILE A 476 9.48 -5.13 9.99
N LEU A 477 10.62 -5.62 9.55
CA LEU A 477 10.98 -7.03 9.58
C LEU A 477 12.27 -7.18 10.38
N VAL A 478 12.21 -7.84 11.51
CA VAL A 478 13.35 -8.14 12.38
C VAL A 478 13.69 -9.62 12.29
N LEU A 479 14.95 -9.89 12.09
CA LEU A 479 15.49 -11.25 12.14
C LEU A 479 16.63 -11.33 13.14
N GLN A 480 16.74 -12.47 13.79
CA GLN A 480 17.79 -12.78 14.77
C GLN A 480 18.39 -14.15 14.47
N HIS A 481 19.70 -14.21 14.39
CA HIS A 481 20.43 -15.45 14.42
C HIS A 481 20.69 -15.82 15.90
N PRO A 482 19.94 -16.76 16.48
CA PRO A 482 20.04 -17.02 17.91
C PRO A 482 21.41 -17.63 18.26
N GLU A 483 21.97 -17.19 19.36
CA GLU A 483 23.04 -17.93 19.99
C GLU A 483 22.44 -19.15 20.67
N ARG A 484 22.85 -20.36 20.23
CA ARG A 484 22.33 -21.62 20.72
C ARG A 484 23.25 -22.18 21.81
N THR A 485 22.66 -22.52 22.93
CA THR A 485 23.37 -23.10 24.10
C THR A 485 22.64 -24.34 24.63
N GLY A 486 23.34 -25.21 25.34
CA GLY A 486 22.74 -26.38 25.98
C GLY A 486 22.10 -27.33 24.96
N HIS A 487 20.90 -27.81 25.25
CA HIS A 487 20.19 -28.78 24.42
C HIS A 487 19.88 -28.25 22.99
N ASP A 488 19.59 -26.98 22.85
CA ASP A 488 19.36 -26.39 21.52
C ASP A 488 20.61 -26.48 20.64
N ALA A 489 21.79 -26.32 21.19
CA ALA A 489 23.06 -26.48 20.46
C ALA A 489 23.28 -27.92 19.98
N GLU A 490 22.78 -28.93 20.71
CA GLU A 490 22.87 -30.32 20.33
C GLU A 490 21.98 -30.71 19.13
N LEU A 491 21.00 -29.88 18.78
CA LEU A 491 20.12 -30.10 17.64
C LEU A 491 20.68 -29.52 16.36
N PHE A 492 21.68 -28.65 16.45
CA PHE A 492 22.22 -27.94 15.28
C PHE A 492 23.70 -28.25 15.13
N HIS A 493 24.02 -29.03 14.11
CA HIS A 493 25.38 -29.42 13.80
C HIS A 493 25.73 -29.09 12.36
N ASN A 494 26.99 -28.81 12.11
CA ASN A 494 27.55 -28.55 10.80
C ASN A 494 28.91 -29.27 10.68
N ALA A 495 29.12 -29.98 9.58
CA ALA A 495 30.38 -30.62 9.27
C ALA A 495 30.69 -30.45 7.77
N ALA A 496 31.94 -30.17 7.44
CA ALA A 496 32.34 -29.94 6.07
C ALA A 496 33.64 -30.72 5.74
N LEU A 497 33.74 -31.21 4.51
CA LEU A 497 34.91 -31.90 3.97
C LEU A 497 35.28 -31.24 2.64
N GLU A 498 36.52 -30.77 2.53
CA GLU A 498 37.09 -30.35 1.25
C GLU A 498 37.55 -31.57 0.44
N LEU A 499 37.22 -31.60 -0.85
CA LEU A 499 37.52 -32.65 -1.78
C LEU A 499 38.32 -32.07 -2.97
N HIS A 500 39.44 -32.66 -3.26
CA HIS A 500 40.33 -32.17 -4.34
C HIS A 500 40.16 -32.94 -5.66
N GLY A 501 39.10 -33.79 -5.76
CA GLY A 501 38.87 -34.66 -6.90
C GLY A 501 39.66 -35.98 -6.81
N GLY A 502 39.65 -36.73 -7.90
CA GLY A 502 40.29 -38.05 -7.97
C GLY A 502 39.43 -39.21 -7.48
N THR A 503 39.92 -40.45 -7.68
CA THR A 503 39.18 -41.68 -7.37
C THR A 503 38.90 -41.89 -5.88
N GLU A 504 39.70 -41.26 -4.99
CA GLU A 504 39.57 -41.36 -3.55
C GLU A 504 38.50 -40.43 -2.96
N ALA A 505 38.00 -39.45 -3.73
CA ALA A 505 37.07 -38.47 -3.19
C ALA A 505 35.72 -39.07 -2.77
N ALA A 506 35.15 -39.98 -3.58
CA ALA A 506 33.88 -40.62 -3.23
C ALA A 506 33.98 -41.56 -2.01
N PRO A 507 35.00 -42.46 -1.89
CA PRO A 507 35.24 -43.24 -0.68
C PRO A 507 35.43 -42.37 0.57
N ARG A 508 36.21 -41.27 0.48
CA ARG A 508 36.42 -40.33 1.56
C ARG A 508 35.13 -39.61 1.99
N ALA A 509 34.33 -39.22 1.03
CA ALA A 509 33.02 -38.56 1.31
C ALA A 509 32.08 -39.52 2.03
N ARG A 510 32.00 -40.80 1.60
CA ARG A 510 31.20 -41.84 2.30
C ARG A 510 31.66 -42.07 3.72
N ALA A 511 32.97 -42.25 3.91
CA ALA A 511 33.54 -42.46 5.25
C ALA A 511 33.28 -41.24 6.17
N PHE A 512 33.47 -40.05 5.65
CA PHE A 512 33.17 -38.80 6.38
C PHE A 512 31.69 -38.71 6.75
N ALA A 513 30.78 -38.90 5.79
CA ALA A 513 29.34 -38.82 6.02
C ALA A 513 28.90 -39.86 7.06
N SER A 514 29.36 -41.11 6.92
CA SER A 514 29.06 -42.19 7.89
C SER A 514 29.54 -41.84 9.28
N GLY A 515 30.79 -41.39 9.43
CA GLY A 515 31.35 -41.00 10.73
C GLY A 515 30.60 -39.84 11.39
N VAL A 516 30.28 -38.79 10.62
CA VAL A 516 29.55 -37.60 11.07
C VAL A 516 28.11 -37.96 11.50
N LEU A 517 27.37 -38.68 10.67
CA LEU A 517 25.97 -39.04 10.94
C LEU A 517 25.87 -40.01 12.13
N ALA A 518 26.84 -40.94 12.30
CA ALA A 518 26.94 -41.77 13.47
C ALA A 518 27.22 -40.94 14.76
N SER A 519 28.11 -39.95 14.68
CA SER A 519 28.40 -39.05 15.81
C SER A 519 27.20 -38.20 16.21
N TRP A 520 26.35 -37.81 15.28
CA TRP A 520 25.12 -37.06 15.52
C TRP A 520 23.95 -37.97 15.94
N ARG A 521 24.17 -39.26 16.11
CA ARG A 521 23.22 -40.27 16.56
C ARG A 521 21.92 -40.31 15.73
N PHE A 522 22.06 -40.25 14.41
CA PHE A 522 20.90 -40.44 13.54
C PHE A 522 20.45 -41.92 13.56
N PRO A 523 19.13 -42.21 13.45
CA PRO A 523 18.60 -43.54 13.20
C PRO A 523 19.23 -44.17 11.96
N THR A 524 19.37 -45.48 11.93
CA THR A 524 20.06 -46.23 10.85
C THR A 524 19.51 -45.87 9.49
N GLU A 525 18.19 -45.77 9.33
CA GLU A 525 17.55 -45.42 8.08
C GLU A 525 18.02 -44.03 7.53
N LEU A 526 17.97 -42.99 8.37
CA LEU A 526 18.43 -41.64 8.02
C LEU A 526 19.95 -41.56 7.83
N HIS A 527 20.70 -42.35 8.59
CA HIS A 527 22.13 -42.48 8.41
C HIS A 527 22.44 -43.04 7.00
N ASP A 528 21.80 -44.14 6.62
CA ASP A 528 22.06 -44.80 5.32
C ASP A 528 21.62 -43.93 4.15
N LEU A 529 20.45 -43.24 4.27
CA LEU A 529 19.98 -42.26 3.28
C LEU A 529 20.94 -41.08 3.16
N GLY A 530 21.45 -40.53 4.26
CA GLY A 530 22.43 -39.45 4.26
C GLY A 530 23.77 -39.83 3.64
N VAL A 531 24.27 -41.04 3.93
CA VAL A 531 25.51 -41.59 3.32
C VAL A 531 25.33 -41.81 1.82
N LEU A 532 24.19 -42.37 1.40
CA LEU A 532 23.86 -42.55 -0.01
C LEU A 532 23.80 -41.21 -0.73
N ALA A 533 23.09 -40.24 -0.17
CA ALA A 533 22.98 -38.90 -0.74
C ALA A 533 24.35 -38.23 -0.89
N ALA A 534 25.19 -38.26 0.14
CA ALA A 534 26.55 -37.72 0.06
C ALA A 534 27.38 -38.40 -1.06
N SER A 535 27.25 -39.73 -1.20
CA SER A 535 27.94 -40.49 -2.23
C SER A 535 27.50 -40.05 -3.64
N GLU A 536 26.19 -39.99 -3.91
CA GLU A 536 25.63 -39.63 -5.20
C GLU A 536 25.93 -38.17 -5.59
N LEU A 537 25.78 -37.24 -4.64
CA LEU A 537 26.08 -35.82 -4.90
C LEU A 537 27.56 -35.57 -5.19
N VAL A 538 28.47 -36.26 -4.45
CA VAL A 538 29.92 -36.16 -4.71
C VAL A 538 30.29 -36.82 -6.00
N ALA A 539 29.71 -37.99 -6.33
CA ALA A 539 29.93 -38.65 -7.61
C ALA A 539 29.49 -37.77 -8.81
N ASN A 540 28.35 -37.09 -8.66
CA ASN A 540 27.87 -36.11 -9.65
C ASN A 540 28.84 -34.92 -9.82
N SER A 541 29.37 -34.37 -8.74
CA SER A 541 30.37 -33.26 -8.81
C SER A 541 31.72 -33.76 -9.37
N LEU A 542 32.14 -34.99 -9.10
CA LEU A 542 33.35 -35.58 -9.71
C LEU A 542 33.21 -35.79 -11.21
N GLN A 543 32.02 -36.13 -11.68
CA GLN A 543 31.75 -36.39 -13.08
C GLN A 543 31.50 -35.12 -13.90
N HIS A 544 30.83 -34.12 -13.30
CA HIS A 544 30.28 -32.94 -14.00
C HIS A 544 30.70 -31.61 -13.39
N GLY A 545 31.49 -31.60 -12.34
CA GLY A 545 31.96 -30.41 -11.66
C GLY A 545 33.47 -30.19 -11.84
N THR A 546 33.96 -29.10 -11.30
CA THR A 546 35.36 -28.72 -11.23
C THR A 546 35.79 -28.39 -9.79
N PRO A 547 37.04 -28.72 -9.40
CA PRO A 547 37.55 -28.28 -8.10
C PRO A 547 37.58 -26.72 -7.95
N PRO A 548 37.47 -26.18 -6.73
CA PRO A 548 37.38 -26.93 -5.46
C PRO A 548 35.98 -27.47 -5.21
N MET A 549 35.92 -28.65 -4.58
CA MET A 549 34.67 -29.30 -4.19
C MET A 549 34.55 -29.36 -2.67
N ARG A 550 33.38 -29.17 -2.14
CA ARG A 550 33.12 -29.26 -0.71
C ARG A 550 31.81 -29.98 -0.43
N LEU A 551 31.90 -31.06 0.37
CA LEU A 551 30.74 -31.73 0.94
C LEU A 551 30.40 -31.09 2.30
N ARG A 552 29.14 -30.70 2.53
CA ARG A 552 28.61 -30.25 3.80
C ARG A 552 27.48 -31.14 4.26
N LEU A 553 27.48 -31.45 5.53
CA LEU A 553 26.38 -32.07 6.26
C LEU A 553 25.92 -31.11 7.32
N ARG A 554 24.62 -30.91 7.42
CA ARG A 554 24.03 -30.02 8.42
C ARG A 554 22.79 -30.64 9.02
N ARG A 555 22.69 -30.59 10.33
CA ARG A 555 21.51 -30.97 11.11
C ARG A 555 20.86 -29.72 11.70
N THR A 556 19.56 -29.64 11.57
CA THR A 556 18.70 -28.72 12.32
C THR A 556 17.78 -29.53 13.24
N ASP A 557 16.91 -28.86 13.99
CA ASP A 557 15.84 -29.50 14.77
C ASP A 557 14.84 -30.28 13.90
N ARG A 558 14.74 -29.92 12.60
CA ARG A 558 13.73 -30.44 11.66
C ARG A 558 14.29 -31.19 10.47
N ARG A 559 15.57 -31.03 10.12
CA ARG A 559 16.13 -31.52 8.85
C ARG A 559 17.57 -31.98 8.97
N LEU A 560 17.90 -32.99 8.17
CA LEU A 560 19.26 -33.27 7.76
C LEU A 560 19.46 -32.74 6.33
N ILE A 561 20.46 -31.92 6.11
CA ILE A 561 20.81 -31.31 4.83
C ILE A 561 22.16 -31.85 4.39
N VAL A 562 22.23 -32.30 3.12
CA VAL A 562 23.46 -32.73 2.46
C VAL A 562 23.66 -31.83 1.26
N GLU A 563 24.77 -31.12 1.20
CA GLU A 563 25.11 -30.17 0.13
C GLU A 563 26.51 -30.43 -0.41
N VAL A 564 26.66 -30.40 -1.74
CA VAL A 564 27.96 -30.42 -2.39
C VAL A 564 28.10 -29.21 -3.27
N THR A 565 29.19 -28.46 -3.07
CA THR A 565 29.57 -27.32 -3.92
C THR A 565 30.75 -27.71 -4.80
N ASP A 566 30.76 -27.21 -6.04
CA ASP A 566 31.88 -27.33 -6.98
C ASP A 566 32.05 -26.06 -7.82
N GLY A 567 33.11 -25.95 -8.57
CA GLY A 567 33.48 -24.76 -9.34
C GLY A 567 32.82 -24.63 -10.72
N ASP A 568 31.92 -25.53 -11.11
CA ASP A 568 31.28 -25.51 -12.43
C ASP A 568 29.87 -24.86 -12.33
N ASP A 569 29.57 -23.91 -13.20
CA ASP A 569 28.30 -23.17 -13.21
C ASP A 569 27.12 -23.90 -13.86
N HIS A 570 27.34 -25.07 -14.51
CA HIS A 570 26.31 -25.83 -15.18
C HIS A 570 25.43 -26.58 -14.17
N LEU A 571 24.18 -26.12 -14.00
CA LEU A 571 23.23 -26.76 -13.09
C LEU A 571 22.78 -28.13 -13.60
N PRO A 572 22.68 -29.14 -12.71
CA PRO A 572 22.22 -30.47 -13.08
C PRO A 572 20.76 -30.42 -13.55
N ARG A 573 20.47 -31.21 -14.62
CA ARG A 573 19.11 -31.37 -15.11
C ARG A 573 18.63 -32.79 -14.83
N ARG A 574 17.41 -32.94 -14.31
CA ARG A 574 16.78 -34.25 -14.17
C ARG A 574 16.56 -34.84 -15.56
N ARG A 575 17.32 -35.88 -15.91
CA ARG A 575 17.05 -36.70 -17.09
C ARG A 575 16.09 -37.83 -16.71
N ARG A 576 15.17 -38.20 -17.60
CA ARG A 576 14.53 -39.50 -17.53
C ARG A 576 15.61 -40.53 -17.97
N ALA A 577 16.19 -41.21 -16.99
CA ALA A 577 17.11 -42.32 -17.29
C ALA A 577 16.29 -43.48 -17.86
N GLU A 578 16.75 -44.04 -19.00
CA GLU A 578 16.21 -45.30 -19.49
C GLU A 578 16.69 -46.45 -18.58
N PRO A 579 15.97 -47.59 -18.53
CA PRO A 579 16.34 -48.71 -17.66
C PRO A 579 17.75 -49.27 -17.90
N VAL A 580 18.35 -48.96 -19.04
CA VAL A 580 19.68 -49.46 -19.47
C VAL A 580 20.81 -48.48 -19.12
N ASP A 581 20.52 -47.22 -18.74
CA ASP A 581 21.55 -46.24 -18.44
C ASP A 581 22.19 -46.50 -17.07
N GLU A 582 23.44 -46.98 -17.05
CA GLU A 582 24.22 -47.09 -15.80
C GLU A 582 24.70 -45.75 -15.26
N ALA A 583 24.83 -44.73 -16.12
CA ALA A 583 25.26 -43.39 -15.76
C ALA A 583 24.06 -42.39 -15.72
N GLY A 584 24.06 -41.44 -14.78
CA GLY A 584 23.07 -40.38 -14.70
C GLY A 584 21.85 -40.66 -13.80
N ARG A 585 21.87 -41.77 -13.04
CA ARG A 585 20.79 -42.11 -12.08
C ARG A 585 20.90 -41.36 -10.74
N GLY A 586 22.06 -40.79 -10.39
CA GLY A 586 22.34 -40.21 -9.06
C GLY A 586 21.32 -39.14 -8.67
N ILE A 587 21.04 -38.14 -9.53
CA ILE A 587 20.03 -37.10 -9.26
C ILE A 587 18.61 -37.68 -9.21
N SER A 588 18.31 -38.73 -9.99
CA SER A 588 16.99 -39.39 -9.93
C SER A 588 16.80 -40.16 -8.62
N ILE A 589 17.86 -40.77 -8.08
CA ILE A 589 17.88 -41.43 -6.77
C ILE A 589 17.62 -40.35 -5.69
N ILE A 590 18.40 -39.26 -5.69
CA ILE A 590 18.21 -38.15 -4.76
C ILE A 590 16.77 -37.62 -4.79
N ALA A 591 16.23 -37.38 -6.00
CA ALA A 591 14.85 -36.89 -6.18
C ALA A 591 13.78 -37.87 -5.67
N THR A 592 14.12 -39.13 -5.47
CA THR A 592 13.19 -40.16 -4.97
C THR A 592 13.27 -40.34 -3.45
N ILE A 593 14.47 -40.22 -2.87
CA ILE A 593 14.68 -40.49 -1.43
C ILE A 593 14.60 -39.25 -0.56
N ALA A 594 14.90 -38.07 -1.11
CA ALA A 594 14.92 -36.83 -0.35
C ALA A 594 13.51 -36.21 -0.20
N SER A 595 13.27 -35.53 0.89
CA SER A 595 12.05 -34.72 1.09
C SER A 595 12.01 -33.52 0.14
N SER A 596 13.17 -32.92 -0.12
CA SER A 596 13.40 -31.89 -1.13
C SER A 596 14.82 -31.92 -1.63
N TRP A 597 15.05 -31.43 -2.84
CA TRP A 597 16.39 -31.32 -3.43
C TRP A 597 16.41 -30.13 -4.41
N GLY A 598 17.59 -29.65 -4.70
CA GLY A 598 17.75 -28.56 -5.66
C GLY A 598 19.21 -28.29 -6.01
N SER A 599 19.38 -27.29 -6.84
CA SER A 599 20.70 -26.78 -7.21
C SER A 599 20.66 -25.27 -7.44
N ARG A 600 21.76 -24.60 -7.17
CA ARG A 600 21.91 -23.17 -7.36
C ARG A 600 23.31 -22.80 -7.81
N ARG A 601 23.46 -21.60 -8.37
CA ARG A 601 24.78 -20.98 -8.54
C ARG A 601 25.28 -20.41 -7.21
N THR A 602 26.60 -20.45 -7.01
CA THR A 602 27.22 -19.88 -5.82
C THR A 602 27.74 -18.45 -6.10
N PRO A 603 27.73 -17.52 -5.12
CA PRO A 603 28.15 -16.14 -5.34
C PRO A 603 29.59 -15.95 -5.85
N GLY A 604 30.45 -16.93 -5.61
CA GLY A 604 31.86 -16.91 -6.05
C GLY A 604 32.11 -17.60 -7.39
N GLY A 605 31.08 -17.97 -8.13
CA GLY A 605 31.13 -18.88 -9.27
C GLY A 605 31.01 -20.35 -8.84
N GLY A 606 30.60 -21.22 -9.79
CA GLY A 606 30.29 -22.62 -9.51
C GLY A 606 28.86 -22.87 -9.07
N LYS A 607 28.56 -24.10 -8.62
CA LYS A 607 27.22 -24.53 -8.19
C LYS A 607 27.22 -25.22 -6.85
N ALA A 608 26.07 -25.22 -6.21
CA ALA A 608 25.73 -26.08 -5.09
C ALA A 608 24.58 -26.99 -5.49
N VAL A 609 24.69 -28.30 -5.17
CA VAL A 609 23.61 -29.26 -5.29
C VAL A 609 23.33 -29.82 -3.90
N TRP A 610 22.07 -29.83 -3.51
CA TRP A 610 21.68 -30.17 -2.15
C TRP A 610 20.44 -31.06 -2.10
N CYS A 611 20.28 -31.77 -0.99
CA CYS A 611 19.05 -32.46 -0.65
C CYS A 611 18.79 -32.40 0.85
N GLU A 612 17.53 -32.54 1.23
CA GLU A 612 17.05 -32.47 2.61
C GLU A 612 16.23 -33.71 2.96
N PHE A 613 16.37 -34.14 4.19
CA PHE A 613 15.57 -35.20 4.80
C PHE A 613 14.87 -34.63 6.02
N ALA A 614 13.53 -34.75 6.08
CA ALA A 614 12.76 -34.35 7.23
C ALA A 614 13.08 -35.24 8.43
N LEU A 615 13.31 -34.66 9.59
CA LEU A 615 13.47 -35.40 10.83
C LEU A 615 12.10 -35.68 11.46
N PRO A 616 11.88 -36.87 12.05
CA PRO A 616 10.67 -37.12 12.81
C PRO A 616 10.57 -36.11 13.95
N ARG A 617 9.40 -35.57 14.15
CA ARG A 617 9.13 -34.73 15.33
C ARG A 617 9.17 -35.63 16.55
N GLY A 618 10.11 -35.38 17.44
CA GLY A 618 10.23 -36.07 18.72
C GLY A 618 9.06 -35.82 19.67
#